data_964cd721b7b3a9feedd52967beb8bdbb
#
_entry.id   964cd721b7b3a9feedd52967beb8bdbb
#
_cell.length_a   1.000
_cell.length_b   1.000
_cell.length_c   1.000
_cell.angle_alpha   90.00
_cell.angle_beta   90.00
_cell.angle_gamma   90.00
#
_symmetry.space_group_name_H-M   'P 1'
#
loop_
_entity.id
_entity.type
_entity.pdbx_description
1 polymer ?
#
loop_
_entity_poly.entity_id
_entity_poly.type
_entity_poly.pdbx_seq_one_letter_code
_entity_poly.pdbx_strand_id
1 'polypeptide(L)'
;FPWNLIPPKFTPISQIVLKDKIYITDKEIPDLIISCGRKSVVPSIFLKSRNSKIFTIHIQDPKVNLKNFDAIVAPEHDNLKGDNIYTSKGAIHYITELEINKAEQYLSDKIKGEKIVSLILGGPNKYYSFNSDQIINIFNKIKSIFVSDGYKVIIIPSMRTPKEIIDLAIREMGSCGYVVN
;
A
#
# COMPACT_ATOMS: atom_id res chain seq x y z
N PHE A 1 19.55 -15.15 0.54
CA PHE A 1 20.10 -14.52 1.75
C PHE A 1 18.99 -13.68 2.40
N PRO A 2 18.87 -13.64 3.73
CA PRO A 2 17.70 -13.08 4.43
C PRO A 2 17.63 -11.54 4.47
N TRP A 3 18.38 -10.83 3.65
CA TRP A 3 18.43 -9.36 3.66
C TRP A 3 17.05 -8.70 3.46
N ASN A 4 16.11 -9.40 2.81
CA ASN A 4 14.74 -8.93 2.66
C ASN A 4 13.96 -8.84 3.99
N LEU A 5 14.41 -9.52 5.04
CA LEU A 5 13.82 -9.53 6.37
C LEU A 5 14.43 -8.48 7.28
N ILE A 6 15.66 -8.02 6.97
CA ILE A 6 16.40 -7.05 7.77
C ILE A 6 15.97 -5.63 7.39
N PRO A 7 15.71 -4.74 8.39
CA PRO A 7 15.44 -3.34 8.11
C PRO A 7 16.58 -2.66 7.32
N PRO A 8 16.30 -1.75 6.38
CA PRO A 8 17.32 -1.10 5.55
C PRO A 8 18.47 -0.48 6.36
N LYS A 9 18.19 0.10 7.53
CA LYS A 9 19.20 0.71 8.40
C LYS A 9 20.26 -0.26 8.93
N PHE A 10 20.00 -1.56 8.92
CA PHE A 10 20.94 -2.60 9.36
C PHE A 10 21.50 -3.42 8.19
N THR A 11 21.07 -3.08 6.97
CA THR A 11 21.51 -3.78 5.76
C THR A 11 22.78 -3.09 5.23
N PRO A 12 23.89 -3.83 4.99
CA PRO A 12 25.09 -3.24 4.40
C PRO A 12 24.81 -2.63 3.01
N ILE A 13 25.38 -1.46 2.74
CA ILE A 13 25.32 -0.83 1.42
C ILE A 13 26.39 -1.49 0.54
N SER A 14 26.08 -2.65 0.00
CA SER A 14 27.02 -3.38 -0.86
C SER A 14 26.26 -4.22 -1.89
N GLN A 15 26.95 -4.62 -2.95
CA GLN A 15 26.38 -5.45 -4.00
C GLN A 15 26.00 -6.87 -3.52
N ILE A 16 26.63 -7.35 -2.44
CA ILE A 16 26.36 -8.67 -1.83
C ILE A 16 24.91 -8.82 -1.38
N VAL A 17 24.27 -7.73 -0.94
CA VAL A 17 22.89 -7.76 -0.46
C VAL A 17 21.84 -7.65 -1.55
N LEU A 18 22.25 -7.33 -2.77
CA LEU A 18 21.37 -7.24 -3.93
C LEU A 18 21.14 -8.65 -4.48
N LYS A 19 19.88 -8.98 -4.75
CA LYS A 19 19.50 -10.28 -5.32
C LYS A 19 20.16 -10.50 -6.67
N ASP A 20 20.13 -9.46 -7.50
CA ASP A 20 20.74 -9.44 -8.80
C ASP A 20 21.93 -8.48 -8.77
N LYS A 21 23.05 -8.87 -9.40
CA LYS A 21 24.18 -7.98 -9.53
C LYS A 21 23.80 -6.80 -10.42
N ILE A 22 23.90 -5.60 -9.87
CA ILE A 22 23.69 -4.39 -10.65
C ILE A 22 25.00 -4.04 -11.32
N TYR A 23 25.11 -4.35 -12.60
CA TYR A 23 26.22 -3.95 -13.44
C TYR A 23 25.83 -2.66 -14.14
N ILE A 24 26.38 -1.55 -13.68
CA ILE A 24 26.25 -0.28 -14.37
C ILE A 24 27.64 0.04 -14.92
N THR A 25 27.75 0.11 -16.23
CA THR A 25 28.92 0.63 -16.91
C THR A 25 28.91 2.14 -16.85
N ASP A 26 30.08 2.78 -16.98
CA ASP A 26 30.17 4.26 -16.97
C ASP A 26 29.31 4.94 -18.07
N LYS A 27 28.90 4.18 -19.09
CA LYS A 27 28.03 4.65 -20.19
C LYS A 27 26.53 4.55 -19.85
N GLU A 28 26.16 3.81 -18.80
CA GLU A 28 24.78 3.50 -18.43
C GLU A 28 24.40 4.07 -17.06
N ILE A 29 25.22 4.97 -16.53
CA ILE A 29 24.93 5.62 -15.25
C ILE A 29 23.72 6.54 -15.44
N PRO A 30 22.62 6.34 -14.70
CA PRO A 30 21.46 7.22 -14.80
C PRO A 30 21.76 8.57 -14.12
N ASP A 31 21.18 9.64 -14.65
CA ASP A 31 21.21 10.96 -14.02
C ASP A 31 20.23 11.03 -12.84
N LEU A 32 19.15 10.24 -12.89
CA LEU A 32 18.05 10.23 -11.92
C LEU A 32 17.66 8.82 -11.54
N ILE A 33 17.51 8.57 -10.23
CA ILE A 33 16.91 7.35 -9.70
C ILE A 33 15.65 7.73 -8.92
N ILE A 34 14.50 7.20 -9.35
CA ILE A 34 13.24 7.25 -8.59
C ILE A 34 13.01 5.87 -7.98
N SER A 35 12.89 5.81 -6.67
CA SER A 35 12.72 4.56 -5.94
C SER A 35 11.53 4.64 -4.99
N CYS A 36 10.87 3.49 -4.75
CA CYS A 36 9.71 3.41 -3.87
C CYS A 36 9.77 2.16 -3.00
N GLY A 37 9.44 2.33 -1.72
CA GLY A 37 9.30 1.26 -0.77
C GLY A 37 10.61 0.68 -0.25
N ARG A 38 10.49 -0.11 0.81
CA ARG A 38 11.60 -0.60 1.63
C ARG A 38 12.72 -1.32 0.85
N LYS A 39 12.36 -2.12 -0.16
CA LYS A 39 13.33 -2.97 -0.87
C LYS A 39 14.25 -2.18 -1.82
N SER A 40 13.83 -1.00 -2.26
CA SER A 40 14.59 -0.15 -3.17
C SER A 40 15.55 0.80 -2.45
N VAL A 41 15.46 0.93 -1.12
CA VAL A 41 16.31 1.85 -0.33
C VAL A 41 17.80 1.54 -0.51
N VAL A 42 18.20 0.31 -0.19
CA VAL A 42 19.62 -0.09 -0.26
C VAL A 42 20.18 -0.04 -1.70
N PRO A 43 19.48 -0.57 -2.72
CA PRO A 43 19.90 -0.42 -4.11
C PRO A 43 20.13 1.03 -4.53
N SER A 44 19.22 1.94 -4.18
CA SER A 44 19.34 3.35 -4.55
C SER A 44 20.55 4.02 -3.90
N ILE A 45 20.77 3.78 -2.60
CA ILE A 45 21.92 4.31 -1.88
C ILE A 45 23.23 3.72 -2.44
N PHE A 46 23.23 2.43 -2.77
CA PHE A 46 24.39 1.77 -3.38
C PHE A 46 24.74 2.42 -4.72
N LEU A 47 23.77 2.64 -5.60
CA LEU A 47 24.00 3.28 -6.89
C LEU A 47 24.52 4.71 -6.73
N LYS A 48 23.93 5.51 -5.85
CA LYS A 48 24.40 6.86 -5.56
C LYS A 48 25.83 6.85 -4.99
N SER A 49 26.20 5.88 -4.17
CA SER A 49 27.57 5.78 -3.65
C SER A 49 28.61 5.50 -4.73
N ARG A 50 28.20 4.88 -5.84
CA ARG A 50 29.09 4.63 -7.02
C ARG A 50 29.28 5.85 -7.88
N ASN A 51 28.28 6.74 -7.93
CA ASN A 51 28.38 8.01 -8.62
C ASN A 51 27.55 9.09 -7.90
N SER A 52 28.22 10.04 -7.27
CA SER A 52 27.58 11.10 -6.49
C SER A 52 26.75 12.09 -7.33
N LYS A 53 26.93 12.11 -8.66
CA LYS A 53 26.16 12.97 -9.58
C LYS A 53 24.73 12.48 -9.78
N ILE A 54 24.43 11.20 -9.47
CA ILE A 54 23.08 10.67 -9.58
C ILE A 54 22.16 11.42 -8.63
N PHE A 55 21.09 12.02 -9.14
CA PHE A 55 20.04 12.58 -8.31
C PHE A 55 19.08 11.48 -7.87
N THR A 56 18.77 11.40 -6.58
CA THR A 56 17.95 10.30 -6.03
C THR A 56 16.68 10.84 -5.40
N ILE A 57 15.54 10.30 -5.85
CA ILE A 57 14.22 10.54 -5.24
C ILE A 57 13.73 9.23 -4.62
N HIS A 58 13.34 9.28 -3.35
CA HIS A 58 12.69 8.14 -2.71
C HIS A 58 11.25 8.49 -2.35
N ILE A 59 10.34 7.57 -2.67
CA ILE A 59 8.91 7.70 -2.34
C ILE A 59 8.62 6.85 -1.12
N GLN A 60 7.99 7.41 -0.10
CA GLN A 60 7.74 6.93 1.27
C GLN A 60 8.93 7.17 2.21
N ASP A 61 8.72 6.88 3.50
CA ASP A 61 9.77 6.94 4.51
C ASP A 61 10.79 5.81 4.31
N PRO A 62 12.05 6.11 3.98
CA PRO A 62 13.08 5.09 3.73
C PRO A 62 13.52 4.34 4.99
N LYS A 63 13.19 4.85 6.19
CA LYS A 63 13.61 4.29 7.50
C LYS A 63 15.13 4.20 7.67
N VAL A 64 15.87 5.08 7.01
CA VAL A 64 17.32 5.26 7.11
C VAL A 64 17.64 6.75 7.25
N ASN A 65 18.93 7.13 7.32
CA ASN A 65 19.32 8.53 7.30
C ASN A 65 18.79 9.22 6.02
N LEU A 66 17.96 10.25 6.20
CA LEU A 66 17.29 10.97 5.10
C LEU A 66 18.27 11.64 4.14
N LYS A 67 19.47 12.01 4.62
CA LYS A 67 20.54 12.59 3.80
C LYS A 67 21.11 11.64 2.74
N ASN A 68 20.74 10.37 2.76
CA ASN A 68 21.12 9.42 1.71
C ASN A 68 20.38 9.66 0.39
N PHE A 69 19.36 10.51 0.39
CA PHE A 69 18.58 10.88 -0.80
C PHE A 69 18.62 12.38 -1.01
N ASP A 70 18.56 12.80 -2.28
CA ASP A 70 18.50 14.24 -2.62
C ASP A 70 17.08 14.76 -2.39
N ALA A 71 16.05 13.93 -2.62
CA ALA A 71 14.67 14.24 -2.32
C ALA A 71 13.93 13.02 -1.78
N ILE A 72 13.02 13.24 -0.86
CA ILE A 72 12.11 12.22 -0.33
C ILE A 72 10.70 12.78 -0.42
N VAL A 73 9.80 12.01 -1.05
CA VAL A 73 8.37 12.33 -1.12
C VAL A 73 7.61 11.39 -0.20
N ALA A 74 7.04 11.93 0.86
CA ALA A 74 6.33 11.13 1.87
C ALA A 74 4.98 11.74 2.23
N PRO A 75 3.98 10.91 2.61
CA PRO A 75 2.71 11.43 3.11
C PRO A 75 2.89 12.25 4.39
N GLU A 76 2.05 13.27 4.58
CA GLU A 76 2.06 14.12 5.78
C GLU A 76 1.98 13.30 7.09
N HIS A 77 1.22 12.20 7.09
CA HIS A 77 1.06 11.36 8.27
C HIS A 77 2.32 10.60 8.69
N ASP A 78 3.35 10.50 7.84
CA ASP A 78 4.66 9.93 8.20
C ASP A 78 5.48 10.89 9.08
N ASN A 79 5.09 12.17 9.17
CA ASN A 79 5.72 13.20 9.99
C ASN A 79 7.23 13.36 9.78
N LEU A 80 7.72 13.11 8.58
CA LEU A 80 9.13 13.32 8.24
C LEU A 80 9.44 14.82 8.17
N LYS A 81 10.64 15.19 8.63
CA LYS A 81 11.12 16.58 8.60
C LYS A 81 12.55 16.62 8.09
N GLY A 82 12.85 17.58 7.22
CA GLY A 82 14.18 17.80 6.63
C GLY A 82 14.07 18.70 5.41
N ASP A 83 15.19 19.29 5.02
CA ASP A 83 15.26 20.24 3.88
C ASP A 83 15.02 19.54 2.53
N ASN A 84 15.19 18.22 2.48
CA ASN A 84 14.99 17.38 1.31
C ASN A 84 13.65 16.59 1.35
N ILE A 85 12.72 16.97 2.25
CA ILE A 85 11.42 16.30 2.39
C ILE A 85 10.33 17.11 1.69
N TYR A 86 9.60 16.42 0.82
CA TYR A 86 8.41 16.93 0.12
C TYR A 86 7.20 16.11 0.59
N THR A 87 6.20 16.79 1.14
CA THR A 87 5.03 16.11 1.69
C THR A 87 3.89 16.07 0.69
N SER A 88 3.16 14.95 0.65
CA SER A 88 1.89 14.78 -0.06
C SER A 88 0.77 14.56 0.93
N LYS A 89 -0.47 15.00 0.60
CA LYS A 89 -1.65 14.82 1.49
C LYS A 89 -1.92 13.35 1.78
N GLY A 90 -1.70 12.46 0.80
CA GLY A 90 -1.87 11.02 0.92
C GLY A 90 -0.78 10.27 0.19
N ALA A 91 -0.90 8.95 0.13
CA ALA A 91 0.00 8.13 -0.68
C ALA A 91 -0.09 8.51 -2.16
N ILE A 92 1.04 8.52 -2.85
CA ILE A 92 1.07 8.71 -4.30
C ILE A 92 0.41 7.51 -4.97
N HIS A 93 -0.55 7.75 -5.85
CA HIS A 93 -1.29 6.74 -6.60
C HIS A 93 -1.55 7.21 -8.04
N TYR A 94 -1.91 6.28 -8.89
CA TYR A 94 -2.22 6.53 -10.31
C TYR A 94 -3.72 6.71 -10.59
N ILE A 95 -4.57 6.64 -9.57
CA ILE A 95 -6.03 6.74 -9.73
C ILE A 95 -6.40 8.13 -10.19
N THR A 96 -7.01 8.22 -11.35
CA THR A 96 -7.51 9.43 -12.00
C THR A 96 -9.03 9.42 -12.04
N GLU A 97 -9.67 10.58 -12.33
CA GLU A 97 -11.11 10.65 -12.59
C GLU A 97 -11.55 9.70 -13.71
N LEU A 98 -10.72 9.54 -14.75
CA LEU A 98 -11.00 8.63 -15.85
C LEU A 98 -11.09 7.17 -15.38
N GLU A 99 -10.22 6.76 -14.45
CA GLU A 99 -10.23 5.40 -13.90
C GLU A 99 -11.39 5.21 -12.92
N ILE A 100 -11.73 6.24 -12.15
CA ILE A 100 -12.92 6.23 -11.30
C ILE A 100 -14.18 6.04 -12.15
N ASN A 101 -14.34 6.83 -13.21
CA ASN A 101 -15.49 6.75 -14.10
C ASN A 101 -15.59 5.39 -14.82
N LYS A 102 -14.46 4.79 -15.19
CA LYS A 102 -14.45 3.42 -15.74
C LYS A 102 -14.85 2.36 -14.70
N ALA A 103 -14.42 2.53 -13.45
CA ALA A 103 -14.77 1.61 -12.38
C ALA A 103 -16.24 1.73 -11.95
N GLU A 104 -16.87 2.90 -12.09
CA GLU A 104 -18.26 3.13 -11.77
C GLU A 104 -19.17 2.18 -12.57
N GLN A 105 -18.89 1.94 -13.84
CA GLN A 105 -19.67 1.02 -14.68
C GLN A 105 -19.66 -0.42 -14.13
N TYR A 106 -18.56 -0.86 -13.53
CA TYR A 106 -18.45 -2.20 -12.98
C TYR A 106 -19.37 -2.44 -11.78
N LEU A 107 -19.59 -1.43 -10.95
CA LEU A 107 -20.46 -1.52 -9.77
C LEU A 107 -21.91 -1.16 -10.08
N SER A 108 -22.16 -0.25 -11.04
CA SER A 108 -23.49 0.25 -11.36
C SER A 108 -24.46 -0.85 -11.81
N ASP A 109 -23.97 -1.87 -12.52
CA ASP A 109 -24.80 -2.99 -12.97
C ASP A 109 -25.23 -3.91 -11.83
N LYS A 110 -24.50 -3.90 -10.72
CA LYS A 110 -24.73 -4.75 -9.55
C LYS A 110 -25.55 -4.06 -8.45
N ILE A 111 -25.58 -2.70 -8.44
CA ILE A 111 -26.06 -1.93 -7.29
C ILE A 111 -26.86 -0.68 -7.72
N LYS A 112 -27.63 -0.78 -8.80
CA LYS A 112 -28.41 0.36 -9.30
C LYS A 112 -29.45 0.86 -8.31
N GLY A 113 -29.40 2.18 -8.03
CA GLY A 113 -30.50 2.90 -7.35
C GLY A 113 -30.66 2.63 -5.86
N GLU A 114 -29.71 1.96 -5.21
CA GLU A 114 -29.79 1.57 -3.81
C GLU A 114 -28.93 2.48 -2.91
N LYS A 115 -29.35 2.63 -1.66
CA LYS A 115 -28.52 3.20 -0.61
C LYS A 115 -27.34 2.23 -0.34
N ILE A 116 -26.11 2.73 -0.39
CA ILE A 116 -24.93 1.88 -0.30
C ILE A 116 -24.09 2.25 0.91
N VAL A 117 -23.61 1.23 1.61
CA VAL A 117 -22.54 1.36 2.60
C VAL A 117 -21.37 0.45 2.21
N SER A 118 -20.17 0.99 2.17
CA SER A 118 -18.96 0.23 1.87
C SER A 118 -18.22 -0.15 3.15
N LEU A 119 -17.89 -1.45 3.25
CA LEU A 119 -17.03 -2.00 4.30
C LEU A 119 -15.71 -2.44 3.69
N ILE A 120 -14.64 -1.70 3.99
CA ILE A 120 -13.30 -2.05 3.54
C ILE A 120 -12.63 -2.95 4.58
N LEU A 121 -12.30 -4.18 4.19
CA LEU A 121 -11.62 -5.15 5.04
C LEU A 121 -10.11 -5.08 4.81
N GLY A 122 -9.38 -4.75 5.85
CA GLY A 122 -7.92 -4.86 5.87
C GLY A 122 -7.46 -6.31 6.08
N GLY A 123 -6.25 -6.47 6.59
CA GLY A 123 -5.70 -7.77 6.98
C GLY A 123 -4.94 -7.70 8.30
N PRO A 124 -4.56 -8.86 8.85
CA PRO A 124 -3.80 -8.92 10.08
C PRO A 124 -2.43 -8.26 9.94
N ASN A 125 -1.89 -7.77 11.03
CA ASN A 125 -0.54 -7.27 11.13
C ASN A 125 0.04 -7.62 12.50
N LYS A 126 1.25 -7.13 12.82
CA LYS A 126 1.90 -7.44 14.11
C LYS A 126 1.16 -6.90 15.35
N TYR A 127 0.19 -6.01 15.19
CA TYR A 127 -0.57 -5.40 16.29
C TYR A 127 -2.03 -5.84 16.32
N TYR A 128 -2.59 -6.29 15.19
CA TYR A 128 -3.99 -6.64 15.05
C TYR A 128 -4.12 -8.02 14.42
N SER A 129 -4.93 -8.86 15.04
CA SER A 129 -5.39 -10.13 14.48
C SER A 129 -6.80 -9.99 13.89
N PHE A 130 -7.10 -10.83 12.92
CA PHE A 130 -8.46 -10.98 12.39
C PHE A 130 -9.07 -12.22 13.03
N ASN A 131 -9.99 -12.00 13.97
CA ASN A 131 -10.74 -13.07 14.62
C ASN A 131 -12.13 -13.14 13.99
N SER A 132 -12.56 -14.34 13.60
CA SER A 132 -13.86 -14.59 12.97
C SER A 132 -15.04 -14.11 13.82
N ASP A 133 -15.00 -14.32 15.14
CA ASP A 133 -16.08 -13.88 16.04
C ASP A 133 -16.22 -12.36 16.10
N GLN A 134 -15.08 -11.64 16.10
CA GLN A 134 -15.09 -10.19 16.04
C GLN A 134 -15.67 -9.68 14.72
N ILE A 135 -15.32 -10.33 13.61
CA ILE A 135 -15.83 -9.97 12.28
C ILE A 135 -17.34 -10.27 12.19
N ILE A 136 -17.81 -11.40 12.71
CA ILE A 136 -19.25 -11.72 12.80
C ILE A 136 -19.99 -10.63 13.59
N ASN A 137 -19.45 -10.21 14.71
CA ASN A 137 -20.03 -9.13 15.51
C ASN A 137 -20.11 -7.81 14.74
N ILE A 138 -19.09 -7.47 13.93
CA ILE A 138 -19.12 -6.31 13.06
C ILE A 138 -20.20 -6.45 12.00
N PHE A 139 -20.31 -7.61 11.33
CA PHE A 139 -21.36 -7.87 10.33
C PHE A 139 -22.76 -7.76 10.94
N ASN A 140 -22.96 -8.30 12.13
CA ASN A 140 -24.26 -8.19 12.83
C ASN A 140 -24.61 -6.73 13.16
N LYS A 141 -23.66 -5.91 13.58
CA LYS A 141 -23.86 -4.48 13.78
C LYS A 141 -24.19 -3.74 12.48
N ILE A 142 -23.49 -4.09 11.39
CA ILE A 142 -23.77 -3.50 10.06
C ILE A 142 -25.18 -3.89 9.60
N LYS A 143 -25.59 -5.14 9.78
CA LYS A 143 -26.93 -5.60 9.46
C LYS A 143 -27.99 -4.82 10.26
N SER A 144 -27.79 -4.68 11.58
CA SER A 144 -28.75 -4.00 12.45
C SER A 144 -28.85 -2.49 12.23
N ILE A 145 -27.78 -1.84 11.75
CA ILE A 145 -27.76 -0.37 11.58
C ILE A 145 -28.11 0.00 10.13
N PHE A 146 -27.46 -0.64 9.16
CA PHE A 146 -27.56 -0.20 7.77
C PHE A 146 -28.53 -1.04 6.95
N VAL A 147 -28.48 -2.37 7.06
CA VAL A 147 -29.36 -3.24 6.26
C VAL A 147 -30.82 -3.08 6.69
N SER A 148 -31.09 -2.94 7.98
CA SER A 148 -32.43 -2.65 8.50
C SER A 148 -33.00 -1.31 8.01
N ASP A 149 -32.12 -0.35 7.65
CA ASP A 149 -32.50 0.95 7.11
C ASP A 149 -32.45 0.99 5.54
N GLY A 150 -32.43 -0.17 4.93
CA GLY A 150 -32.50 -0.34 3.48
C GLY A 150 -31.21 -0.13 2.70
N TYR A 151 -30.05 -0.16 3.38
CA TYR A 151 -28.77 -0.08 2.70
C TYR A 151 -28.34 -1.46 2.17
N LYS A 152 -27.71 -1.47 0.99
CA LYS A 152 -26.90 -2.57 0.52
C LYS A 152 -25.45 -2.42 0.97
N VAL A 153 -24.82 -3.54 1.33
CA VAL A 153 -23.45 -3.54 1.83
C VAL A 153 -22.50 -3.99 0.73
N ILE A 154 -21.50 -3.16 0.41
CA ILE A 154 -20.39 -3.58 -0.46
C ILE A 154 -19.20 -3.89 0.44
N ILE A 155 -18.72 -5.13 0.39
CA ILE A 155 -17.53 -5.54 1.13
C ILE A 155 -16.35 -5.58 0.16
N ILE A 156 -15.30 -4.85 0.49
CA ILE A 156 -14.09 -4.70 -0.32
C ILE A 156 -12.92 -5.30 0.46
N PRO A 157 -12.55 -6.56 0.19
CA PRO A 157 -11.38 -7.16 0.79
C PRO A 157 -10.09 -6.54 0.26
N SER A 158 -9.06 -6.46 1.09
CA SER A 158 -7.71 -6.12 0.65
C SER A 158 -6.94 -7.40 0.29
N MET A 159 -5.82 -7.25 -0.41
CA MET A 159 -4.90 -8.36 -0.70
C MET A 159 -4.37 -9.07 0.57
N ARG A 160 -4.51 -8.45 1.74
CA ARG A 160 -4.08 -9.02 3.03
C ARG A 160 -5.24 -9.65 3.82
N THR A 161 -6.47 -9.54 3.33
CA THR A 161 -7.63 -10.13 4.00
C THR A 161 -7.52 -11.66 3.90
N PRO A 162 -7.54 -12.39 5.03
CA PRO A 162 -7.49 -13.84 5.01
C PRO A 162 -8.67 -14.43 4.23
N LYS A 163 -8.42 -15.51 3.51
CA LYS A 163 -9.45 -16.17 2.70
C LYS A 163 -10.67 -16.60 3.55
N GLU A 164 -10.43 -17.09 4.77
CA GLU A 164 -11.49 -17.49 5.70
C GLU A 164 -12.43 -16.33 6.03
N ILE A 165 -11.91 -15.11 6.10
CA ILE A 165 -12.70 -13.90 6.36
C ILE A 165 -13.49 -13.48 5.13
N ILE A 166 -12.95 -13.68 3.93
CA ILE A 166 -13.67 -13.44 2.67
C ILE A 166 -14.83 -14.44 2.55
N ASP A 167 -14.56 -15.72 2.77
CA ASP A 167 -15.58 -16.79 2.74
C ASP A 167 -16.68 -16.54 3.80
N LEU A 168 -16.28 -16.07 4.98
CA LEU A 168 -17.19 -15.64 6.04
C LEU A 168 -18.06 -14.47 5.58
N ALA A 169 -17.47 -13.45 4.96
CA ALA A 169 -18.19 -12.29 4.43
C ALA A 169 -19.22 -12.70 3.37
N ILE A 170 -18.86 -13.59 2.45
CA ILE A 170 -19.77 -14.11 1.42
C ILE A 170 -20.95 -14.84 2.09
N ARG A 171 -20.68 -15.70 3.07
CA ARG A 171 -21.72 -16.48 3.76
C ARG A 171 -22.66 -15.59 4.57
N GLU A 172 -22.10 -14.66 5.35
CA GLU A 172 -22.88 -13.85 6.31
C GLU A 172 -23.57 -12.65 5.67
N MET A 173 -22.99 -12.08 4.62
CA MET A 173 -23.42 -10.80 4.05
C MET A 173 -23.92 -10.91 2.61
N GLY A 174 -23.74 -12.04 1.94
CA GLY A 174 -24.10 -12.20 0.53
C GLY A 174 -25.57 -11.99 0.20
N SER A 175 -26.48 -12.19 1.17
CA SER A 175 -27.92 -11.93 0.98
C SER A 175 -28.30 -10.45 1.07
N CYS A 176 -27.47 -9.62 1.68
CA CYS A 176 -27.74 -8.18 1.90
C CYS A 176 -26.72 -7.25 1.21
N GLY A 177 -25.85 -7.80 0.38
CA GLY A 177 -24.83 -7.02 -0.27
C GLY A 177 -24.00 -7.77 -1.30
N TYR A 178 -22.86 -7.20 -1.64
CA TYR A 178 -21.91 -7.74 -2.62
C TYR A 178 -20.50 -7.75 -2.03
N VAL A 179 -19.82 -8.87 -2.18
CA VAL A 179 -18.40 -9.00 -1.83
C VAL A 179 -17.57 -8.90 -3.11
N VAL A 180 -16.70 -7.91 -3.18
CA VAL A 180 -15.79 -7.72 -4.32
C VAL A 180 -14.72 -8.81 -4.28
N ASN A 181 -14.56 -9.54 -5.39
CA ASN A 181 -13.55 -10.59 -5.57
C ASN A 181 -12.44 -10.09 -6.49
#